data_0132b4c2a4c03c11c26e63e3d999437c
#
_entry.id   0132b4c2a4c03c11c26e63e3d999437c
#
_cell.length_a   1.000
_cell.length_b   1.000
_cell.length_c   1.000
_cell.angle_alpha   90.00
_cell.angle_beta   90.00
_cell.angle_gamma   90.00
#
_symmetry.space_group_name_H-M   'P 1'
#
loop_
_entity.id
_entity.type
_entity.pdbx_description
1 polymer ?
#
loop_
_entity_poly.entity_id
_entity_poly.type
_entity_poly.pdbx_seq_one_letter_code
_entity_poly.pdbx_strand_id
1 'polypeptide(L)'
;MIYLDNAATSQKKPQSVYDAVLYAMGHMGNAGRTAYGASHASSKTIFETRELLTKFFHGGPVSNCIFTKNSTESLNIAIQGSLQKGDHVISTVMEHNSVLRPLYAMEKRGVELSFLPYTEEGGLEYEKLESLLQKNTKAVVCTHASNLTGDMVDLERMGEFARKHGLLFIVDASQTAGVYEIDCKKWGISILCFTGHKSLLGPQGTGGMVMQEGVSVMPLSYGGTGVESYNQDMPLENPNHLEAGTLNAHGIAGL
;
A
#
# COMPACT_ATOMS: atom_id res chain seq x y z
N MET A 1 31.30 9.77 1.68
CA MET A 1 30.67 9.10 0.53
C MET A 1 29.46 9.91 0.11
N ILE A 2 29.30 10.21 -1.18
CA ILE A 2 28.09 10.85 -1.72
C ILE A 2 27.19 9.72 -2.19
N TYR A 3 25.95 9.67 -1.65
CA TYR A 3 24.96 8.64 -2.01
C TYR A 3 23.81 9.30 -2.80
N LEU A 4 23.60 8.86 -4.03
CA LEU A 4 22.66 9.45 -4.99
C LEU A 4 21.53 8.47 -5.40
N ASP A 5 21.40 7.31 -4.74
CA ASP A 5 20.44 6.27 -5.07
C ASP A 5 19.31 6.14 -4.02
N ASN A 6 18.79 7.28 -3.52
CA ASN A 6 17.69 7.28 -2.55
C ASN A 6 16.36 6.76 -3.13
N ALA A 7 16.21 6.74 -4.45
CA ALA A 7 15.06 6.13 -5.11
C ALA A 7 15.00 4.60 -4.93
N ALA A 8 16.15 3.94 -4.77
CA ALA A 8 16.22 2.52 -4.40
C ALA A 8 15.92 2.32 -2.91
N THR A 9 16.60 3.06 -2.04
CA THR A 9 16.38 3.12 -0.59
C THR A 9 17.07 4.33 -0.01
N SER A 10 16.49 5.01 1.00
CA SER A 10 17.20 6.07 1.70
C SER A 10 18.30 5.46 2.58
N GLN A 11 19.56 5.83 2.33
CA GLN A 11 20.69 5.29 3.08
C GLN A 11 20.73 5.82 4.51
N LYS A 12 20.66 7.15 4.66
CA LYS A 12 20.75 7.82 5.96
C LYS A 12 19.35 8.01 6.52
N LYS A 13 19.13 7.49 7.72
CA LYS A 13 17.89 7.70 8.49
C LYS A 13 18.08 8.78 9.53
N PRO A 14 17.02 9.48 9.96
CA PRO A 14 17.06 10.33 11.16
C PRO A 14 17.51 9.54 12.39
N GLN A 15 18.19 10.20 13.34
CA GLN A 15 18.62 9.55 14.59
C GLN A 15 17.44 8.97 15.37
N SER A 16 16.30 9.65 15.36
CA SER A 16 15.06 9.17 16.00
C SER A 16 14.62 7.79 15.53
N VAL A 17 14.86 7.43 14.25
CA VAL A 17 14.55 6.11 13.71
C VAL A 17 15.42 5.02 14.35
N TYR A 18 16.74 5.27 14.47
CA TYR A 18 17.64 4.34 15.13
C TYR A 18 17.28 4.16 16.59
N ASP A 19 17.03 5.27 17.29
CA ASP A 19 16.69 5.25 18.72
C ASP A 19 15.37 4.50 18.96
N ALA A 20 14.35 4.73 18.13
CA ALA A 20 13.07 4.04 18.24
C ALA A 20 13.19 2.52 17.99
N VAL A 21 13.95 2.10 16.98
CA VAL A 21 14.18 0.67 16.70
C VAL A 21 14.94 0.02 17.85
N LEU A 22 16.02 0.62 18.33
CA LEU A 22 16.81 0.07 19.44
C LEU A 22 16.00 0.00 20.74
N TYR A 23 15.22 1.03 21.04
CA TYR A 23 14.32 1.03 22.19
C TYR A 23 13.28 -0.10 22.06
N ALA A 24 12.66 -0.23 20.90
CA ALA A 24 11.66 -1.26 20.66
C ALA A 24 12.24 -2.68 20.82
N MET A 25 13.44 -2.95 20.30
CA MET A 25 14.12 -4.24 20.46
C MET A 25 14.40 -4.60 21.91
N GLY A 26 14.66 -3.61 22.78
CA GLY A 26 14.95 -3.85 24.20
C GLY A 26 13.72 -3.89 25.11
N HIS A 27 12.58 -3.33 24.69
CA HIS A 27 11.46 -3.05 25.60
C HIS A 27 10.10 -3.56 25.11
N MET A 28 9.95 -3.90 23.82
CA MET A 28 8.68 -4.33 23.25
C MET A 28 8.59 -5.87 23.15
N GLY A 29 7.43 -6.40 23.54
CA GLY A 29 7.08 -7.81 23.38
C GLY A 29 6.20 -8.05 22.15
N ASN A 30 5.62 -9.24 22.06
CA ASN A 30 4.68 -9.55 20.98
C ASN A 30 3.33 -8.85 21.21
N ALA A 31 2.91 -8.04 20.27
CA ALA A 31 1.60 -7.38 20.33
C ALA A 31 0.45 -8.43 20.32
N GLY A 32 -0.62 -8.15 21.06
CA GLY A 32 -1.85 -8.92 21.02
C GLY A 32 -1.90 -10.21 21.83
N ARG A 33 -0.81 -10.65 22.52
CA ARG A 33 -0.79 -11.94 23.21
C ARG A 33 -0.91 -11.91 24.74
N THR A 34 -0.63 -10.79 25.40
CA THR A 34 -0.66 -10.72 26.87
C THR A 34 -0.98 -9.33 27.39
N ALA A 35 -1.52 -9.28 28.64
CA ALA A 35 -1.76 -8.04 29.38
C ALA A 35 -0.50 -7.44 30.04
N TYR A 36 0.69 -7.93 29.73
CA TYR A 36 1.94 -7.45 30.31
C TYR A 36 2.47 -6.18 29.63
N GLY A 37 3.18 -5.32 30.38
CA GLY A 37 3.60 -4.00 29.95
C GLY A 37 4.36 -3.94 28.61
N ALA A 38 5.23 -4.92 28.31
CA ALA A 38 5.95 -4.98 27.03
C ALA A 38 5.04 -5.23 25.82
N SER A 39 4.02 -6.10 25.94
CA SER A 39 3.03 -6.35 24.88
C SER A 39 2.11 -5.16 24.68
N HIS A 40 1.74 -4.47 25.76
CA HIS A 40 0.94 -3.24 25.69
C HIS A 40 1.70 -2.12 24.98
N ALA A 41 3.00 -1.96 25.28
CA ALA A 41 3.86 -0.99 24.59
C ALA A 41 3.89 -1.24 23.07
N SER A 42 4.05 -2.50 22.63
CA SER A 42 4.02 -2.87 21.21
C SER A 42 2.67 -2.55 20.57
N SER A 43 1.57 -2.97 21.18
CA SER A 43 0.22 -2.72 20.64
C SER A 43 -0.07 -1.23 20.52
N LYS A 44 0.34 -0.45 21.53
CA LYS A 44 0.19 1.01 21.54
C LYS A 44 0.99 1.65 20.40
N THR A 45 2.28 1.31 20.26
CA THR A 45 3.13 1.88 19.21
C THR A 45 2.60 1.53 17.81
N ILE A 46 2.20 0.28 17.58
CA ILE A 46 1.61 -0.15 16.31
C ILE A 46 0.33 0.66 16.02
N PHE A 47 -0.53 0.83 17.01
CA PHE A 47 -1.78 1.59 16.84
C PHE A 47 -1.51 3.07 16.55
N GLU A 48 -0.63 3.73 17.31
CA GLU A 48 -0.25 5.13 17.11
C GLU A 48 0.39 5.37 15.74
N THR A 49 1.26 4.46 15.29
CA THR A 49 1.85 4.55 13.94
C THR A 49 0.78 4.39 12.85
N ARG A 50 -0.17 3.47 13.05
CA ARG A 50 -1.31 3.27 12.14
C ARG A 50 -2.17 4.52 12.05
N GLU A 51 -2.46 5.16 13.20
CA GLU A 51 -3.22 6.40 13.27
C GLU A 51 -2.50 7.56 12.56
N LEU A 52 -1.19 7.70 12.79
CA LEU A 52 -0.36 8.71 12.12
C LEU A 52 -0.35 8.53 10.60
N LEU A 53 -0.15 7.31 10.09
CA LEU A 53 -0.16 7.02 8.66
C LEU A 53 -1.54 7.26 8.03
N THR A 54 -2.61 6.86 8.73
CA THR A 54 -3.98 7.13 8.28
C THR A 54 -4.24 8.63 8.14
N LYS A 55 -3.81 9.40 9.12
CA LYS A 55 -3.91 10.87 9.09
C LYS A 55 -3.02 11.48 8.01
N PHE A 56 -1.79 11.00 7.88
CA PHE A 56 -0.80 11.50 6.93
C PHE A 56 -1.26 11.36 5.47
N PHE A 57 -1.96 10.28 5.15
CA PHE A 57 -2.48 10.00 3.80
C PHE A 57 -3.97 10.36 3.64
N HIS A 58 -4.60 10.98 4.62
CA HIS A 58 -6.05 11.24 4.61
C HIS A 58 -6.87 9.98 4.28
N GLY A 59 -6.50 8.86 4.92
CA GLY A 59 -7.10 7.55 4.70
C GLY A 59 -8.49 7.39 5.27
N GLY A 60 -9.00 6.16 5.22
CA GLY A 60 -10.26 5.73 5.82
C GLY A 60 -10.15 5.50 7.33
N PRO A 61 -10.89 4.52 7.88
CA PRO A 61 -10.75 4.13 9.28
C PRO A 61 -9.32 3.68 9.62
N VAL A 62 -8.87 3.94 10.84
CA VAL A 62 -7.52 3.57 11.31
C VAL A 62 -7.26 2.06 11.16
N SER A 63 -8.28 1.23 11.39
CA SER A 63 -8.22 -0.22 11.18
C SER A 63 -7.90 -0.62 9.72
N ASN A 64 -8.16 0.25 8.76
CA ASN A 64 -7.90 0.03 7.33
C ASN A 64 -6.48 0.45 6.89
N CYS A 65 -5.63 0.86 7.81
CA CYS A 65 -4.21 1.00 7.56
C CYS A 65 -3.53 -0.35 7.89
N ILE A 66 -3.09 -1.09 6.91
CA ILE A 66 -2.55 -2.44 7.03
C ILE A 66 -1.04 -2.40 6.89
N PHE A 67 -0.32 -2.98 7.83
CA PHE A 67 1.14 -3.11 7.75
C PHE A 67 1.55 -4.32 6.92
N THR A 68 2.57 -4.11 6.13
CA THR A 68 3.23 -5.14 5.33
C THR A 68 4.75 -4.96 5.43
N LYS A 69 5.51 -5.91 4.92
CA LYS A 69 6.98 -5.79 4.91
C LYS A 69 7.52 -4.83 3.84
N ASN A 70 6.71 -4.47 2.84
CA ASN A 70 7.07 -3.52 1.77
C ASN A 70 5.87 -3.26 0.86
N SER A 71 5.98 -2.28 -0.03
CA SER A 71 4.95 -1.96 -1.01
C SER A 71 4.61 -3.12 -1.96
N THR A 72 5.58 -3.97 -2.30
CA THR A 72 5.33 -5.13 -3.16
C THR A 72 4.31 -6.08 -2.54
N GLU A 73 4.41 -6.34 -1.24
CA GLU A 73 3.40 -7.15 -0.53
C GLU A 73 2.05 -6.45 -0.49
N SER A 74 2.02 -5.15 -0.17
CA SER A 74 0.78 -4.35 -0.20
C SER A 74 0.08 -4.41 -1.55
N LEU A 75 0.84 -4.21 -2.65
CA LEU A 75 0.32 -4.27 -4.01
C LEU A 75 -0.17 -5.66 -4.40
N ASN A 76 0.50 -6.72 -3.94
CA ASN A 76 0.01 -8.08 -4.16
C ASN A 76 -1.33 -8.31 -3.43
N ILE A 77 -1.45 -7.87 -2.16
CA ILE A 77 -2.70 -7.97 -1.40
C ILE A 77 -3.79 -7.15 -2.09
N ALA A 78 -3.52 -5.88 -2.41
CA ALA A 78 -4.47 -4.98 -3.04
C ALA A 78 -4.97 -5.49 -4.40
N ILE A 79 -4.05 -5.90 -5.29
CA ILE A 79 -4.39 -6.33 -6.65
C ILE A 79 -5.05 -7.70 -6.63
N GLN A 80 -4.41 -8.71 -6.01
CA GLN A 80 -4.94 -10.08 -6.05
C GLN A 80 -6.18 -10.26 -5.16
N GLY A 81 -6.27 -9.49 -4.06
CA GLY A 81 -7.42 -9.55 -3.16
C GLY A 81 -8.66 -8.79 -3.64
N SER A 82 -8.51 -7.89 -4.63
CA SER A 82 -9.62 -7.08 -5.16
C SER A 82 -10.16 -7.57 -6.50
N LEU A 83 -9.43 -8.44 -7.20
CA LEU A 83 -9.73 -8.86 -8.58
C LEU A 83 -10.08 -10.33 -8.68
N GLN A 84 -10.97 -10.65 -9.59
CA GLN A 84 -11.37 -12.02 -9.90
C GLN A 84 -11.41 -12.27 -11.42
N LYS A 85 -11.51 -13.53 -11.81
CA LYS A 85 -11.65 -13.91 -13.23
C LYS A 85 -12.82 -13.18 -13.88
N GLY A 86 -12.56 -12.60 -15.04
CA GLY A 86 -13.53 -11.83 -15.83
C GLY A 86 -13.53 -10.34 -15.52
N ASP A 87 -12.81 -9.85 -14.49
CA ASP A 87 -12.60 -8.43 -14.27
C ASP A 87 -11.64 -7.84 -15.31
N HIS A 88 -11.78 -6.57 -15.60
CA HIS A 88 -10.86 -5.79 -16.42
C HIS A 88 -10.19 -4.70 -15.56
N VAL A 89 -8.91 -4.46 -15.82
CA VAL A 89 -8.10 -3.44 -15.12
C VAL A 89 -7.45 -2.51 -16.12
N ILE A 90 -7.52 -1.22 -15.86
CA ILE A 90 -6.74 -0.19 -16.55
C ILE A 90 -5.51 0.11 -15.70
N SER A 91 -4.33 0.01 -16.28
CA SER A 91 -3.05 0.37 -15.67
C SER A 91 -2.27 1.32 -16.58
N THR A 92 -1.01 1.62 -16.28
CA THR A 92 -0.18 2.50 -17.11
C THR A 92 1.09 1.79 -17.57
N VAL A 93 1.70 2.29 -18.65
CA VAL A 93 3.00 1.78 -19.12
C VAL A 93 4.18 2.24 -18.23
N MET A 94 3.93 3.09 -17.22
CA MET A 94 4.95 3.62 -16.31
C MET A 94 5.20 2.76 -15.07
N GLU A 95 4.49 1.64 -14.94
CA GLU A 95 4.43 0.84 -13.73
C GLU A 95 5.76 0.14 -13.37
N HIS A 96 6.04 0.10 -12.08
CA HIS A 96 7.07 -0.77 -11.54
C HIS A 96 6.64 -2.26 -11.59
N ASN A 97 7.60 -3.17 -11.62
CA ASN A 97 7.35 -4.62 -11.58
C ASN A 97 6.51 -5.08 -10.36
N SER A 98 6.49 -4.31 -9.28
CA SER A 98 5.63 -4.60 -8.11
C SER A 98 4.13 -4.45 -8.41
N VAL A 99 3.77 -3.71 -9.47
CA VAL A 99 2.42 -3.60 -10.03
C VAL A 99 2.25 -4.57 -11.20
N LEU A 100 3.17 -4.55 -12.18
CA LEU A 100 3.03 -5.33 -13.41
C LEU A 100 2.98 -6.84 -13.16
N ARG A 101 3.86 -7.37 -12.28
CA ARG A 101 3.91 -8.82 -12.04
C ARG A 101 2.65 -9.37 -11.37
N PRO A 102 2.07 -8.74 -10.34
CA PRO A 102 0.76 -9.15 -9.84
C PRO A 102 -0.35 -9.04 -10.89
N LEU A 103 -0.38 -7.97 -11.72
CA LEU A 103 -1.36 -7.83 -12.79
C LEU A 103 -1.22 -8.96 -13.82
N TYR A 104 -0.03 -9.27 -14.31
CA TYR A 104 0.21 -10.40 -15.21
C TYR A 104 -0.10 -11.76 -14.57
N ALA A 105 0.07 -11.90 -13.26
CA ALA A 105 -0.36 -13.10 -12.55
C ALA A 105 -1.89 -13.23 -12.55
N MET A 106 -2.61 -12.12 -12.41
CA MET A 106 -4.07 -12.09 -12.51
C MET A 106 -4.56 -12.27 -13.94
N GLU A 107 -3.84 -11.75 -14.94
CA GLU A 107 -4.14 -12.00 -16.36
C GLU A 107 -4.15 -13.50 -16.68
N LYS A 108 -3.16 -14.24 -16.19
CA LYS A 108 -3.12 -15.73 -16.32
C LYS A 108 -4.29 -16.43 -15.63
N ARG A 109 -4.96 -15.75 -14.69
CA ARG A 109 -6.18 -16.23 -14.01
C ARG A 109 -7.47 -15.74 -14.65
N GLY A 110 -7.37 -15.02 -15.79
CA GLY A 110 -8.51 -14.57 -16.59
C GLY A 110 -9.00 -13.16 -16.28
N VAL A 111 -8.16 -12.30 -15.71
CA VAL A 111 -8.36 -10.84 -15.65
C VAL A 111 -7.88 -10.24 -16.98
N GLU A 112 -8.60 -9.27 -17.50
CA GLU A 112 -8.22 -8.52 -18.70
C GLU A 112 -7.44 -7.25 -18.31
N LEU A 113 -6.40 -6.90 -19.09
CA LEU A 113 -5.57 -5.74 -18.83
C LEU A 113 -5.56 -4.77 -20.01
N SER A 114 -5.68 -3.48 -19.72
CA SER A 114 -5.41 -2.39 -20.66
C SER A 114 -4.40 -1.44 -20.06
N PHE A 115 -3.50 -0.91 -20.88
CA PHE A 115 -2.48 0.01 -20.44
C PHE A 115 -2.63 1.37 -21.09
N LEU A 116 -2.72 2.42 -20.27
CA LEU A 116 -2.70 3.78 -20.74
C LEU A 116 -1.31 4.09 -21.32
N PRO A 117 -1.23 4.46 -22.59
CA PRO A 117 0.05 4.66 -23.25
C PRO A 117 0.71 5.98 -22.86
N TYR A 118 1.96 6.12 -23.27
CA TYR A 118 2.79 7.30 -23.08
C TYR A 118 2.92 8.05 -24.42
N THR A 119 2.91 9.39 -24.40
CA THR A 119 3.06 10.21 -25.60
C THR A 119 4.53 10.32 -26.02
N GLU A 120 4.79 10.67 -27.28
CA GLU A 120 6.15 10.94 -27.78
C GLU A 120 6.74 12.21 -27.14
N GLU A 121 5.90 13.17 -26.79
CA GLU A 121 6.30 14.43 -26.14
C GLU A 121 6.56 14.28 -24.63
N GLY A 122 6.23 13.14 -24.06
CA GLY A 122 6.31 12.87 -22.62
C GLY A 122 4.97 12.99 -21.90
N GLY A 123 4.69 12.06 -20.99
CA GLY A 123 3.46 11.98 -20.21
C GLY A 123 2.44 10.95 -20.72
N LEU A 124 1.44 10.63 -19.90
CA LEU A 124 0.39 9.66 -20.23
C LEU A 124 -0.67 10.29 -21.13
N GLU A 125 -1.20 9.51 -22.06
CA GLU A 125 -2.30 9.91 -22.95
C GLU A 125 -3.67 9.79 -22.24
N TYR A 126 -3.93 10.67 -21.26
CA TYR A 126 -5.15 10.63 -20.43
C TYR A 126 -6.45 10.68 -21.25
N GLU A 127 -6.45 11.28 -22.44
CA GLU A 127 -7.59 11.33 -23.36
C GLU A 127 -8.06 9.95 -23.81
N LYS A 128 -7.17 8.95 -23.73
CA LYS A 128 -7.50 7.55 -24.07
C LYS A 128 -8.20 6.79 -22.94
N LEU A 129 -8.26 7.31 -21.70
CA LEU A 129 -8.88 6.61 -20.56
C LEU A 129 -10.29 6.11 -20.87
N GLU A 130 -11.14 6.99 -21.42
CA GLU A 130 -12.53 6.62 -21.75
C GLU A 130 -12.58 5.51 -22.81
N SER A 131 -11.65 5.46 -23.74
CA SER A 131 -11.60 4.41 -24.78
C SER A 131 -11.10 3.05 -24.27
N LEU A 132 -10.40 3.05 -23.13
CA LEU A 132 -9.94 1.82 -22.48
C LEU A 132 -11.01 1.20 -21.57
N LEU A 133 -12.08 1.94 -21.25
CA LEU A 133 -13.13 1.47 -20.37
C LEU A 133 -13.93 0.32 -21.02
N GLN A 134 -14.14 -0.75 -20.26
CA GLN A 134 -14.95 -1.89 -20.63
C GLN A 134 -16.11 -2.07 -19.64
N LYS A 135 -17.13 -2.85 -20.01
CA LYS A 135 -18.29 -3.12 -19.12
C LYS A 135 -17.91 -3.83 -17.82
N ASN A 136 -16.84 -4.61 -17.86
CA ASN A 136 -16.28 -5.38 -16.74
C ASN A 136 -15.07 -4.70 -16.09
N THR A 137 -14.80 -3.42 -16.40
CA THR A 137 -13.73 -2.68 -15.74
C THR A 137 -14.02 -2.58 -14.26
N LYS A 138 -13.10 -3.09 -13.44
CA LYS A 138 -13.19 -3.15 -11.99
C LYS A 138 -12.31 -2.14 -11.28
N ALA A 139 -11.09 -1.91 -11.81
CA ALA A 139 -10.10 -1.09 -11.14
C ALA A 139 -9.23 -0.30 -12.10
N VAL A 140 -8.69 0.80 -11.58
CA VAL A 140 -7.55 1.54 -12.11
C VAL A 140 -6.39 1.31 -11.16
N VAL A 141 -5.23 0.93 -11.68
CA VAL A 141 -4.01 0.69 -10.89
C VAL A 141 -2.87 1.48 -11.49
N CYS A 142 -2.26 2.41 -10.74
CA CYS A 142 -1.11 3.15 -11.25
C CYS A 142 -0.07 3.49 -10.18
N THR A 143 1.18 3.67 -10.61
CA THR A 143 2.19 4.34 -9.79
C THR A 143 1.89 5.84 -9.72
N HIS A 144 2.24 6.50 -8.60
CA HIS A 144 2.16 7.96 -8.51
C HIS A 144 3.35 8.63 -9.21
N ALA A 145 4.53 8.00 -9.16
CA ALA A 145 5.69 8.46 -9.91
C ALA A 145 6.56 7.27 -10.35
N SER A 146 7.09 7.36 -11.56
CA SER A 146 8.02 6.36 -12.09
C SER A 146 9.37 6.42 -11.38
N ASN A 147 9.85 5.27 -10.90
CA ASN A 147 11.19 5.16 -10.35
C ASN A 147 12.29 5.24 -11.42
N LEU A 148 11.92 5.13 -12.68
CA LEU A 148 12.85 5.11 -13.81
C LEU A 148 13.01 6.49 -14.43
N THR A 149 11.91 7.18 -14.74
CA THR A 149 11.91 8.48 -15.42
C THR A 149 11.71 9.66 -14.47
N GLY A 150 11.09 9.43 -13.30
CA GLY A 150 10.70 10.49 -12.36
C GLY A 150 9.38 11.18 -12.73
N ASP A 151 8.77 10.83 -13.86
CA ASP A 151 7.49 11.39 -14.27
C ASP A 151 6.38 11.02 -13.29
N MET A 152 5.50 11.97 -13.04
CA MET A 152 4.36 11.82 -12.15
C MET A 152 3.07 11.58 -12.91
N VAL A 153 2.23 10.72 -12.35
CA VAL A 153 0.86 10.51 -12.81
C VAL A 153 -0.04 11.55 -12.15
N ASP A 154 -0.91 12.18 -12.95
CA ASP A 154 -1.97 13.05 -12.45
C ASP A 154 -3.04 12.22 -11.73
N LEU A 155 -2.86 12.08 -10.40
CA LEU A 155 -3.77 11.29 -9.57
C LEU A 155 -5.15 11.94 -9.43
N GLU A 156 -5.27 13.26 -9.56
CA GLU A 156 -6.56 13.95 -9.53
C GLU A 156 -7.41 13.53 -10.73
N ARG A 157 -6.82 13.58 -11.93
CA ARG A 157 -7.48 13.16 -13.18
C ARG A 157 -7.82 11.67 -13.20
N MET A 158 -6.89 10.81 -12.74
CA MET A 158 -7.12 9.36 -12.63
C MET A 158 -8.23 9.04 -11.63
N GLY A 159 -8.24 9.74 -10.49
CA GLY A 159 -9.24 9.57 -9.44
C GLY A 159 -10.63 10.09 -9.84
N GLU A 160 -10.70 11.19 -10.59
CA GLU A 160 -11.96 11.67 -11.17
C GLU A 160 -12.55 10.64 -12.14
N PHE A 161 -11.72 10.08 -13.01
CA PHE A 161 -12.13 9.00 -13.91
C PHE A 161 -12.64 7.77 -13.13
N ALA A 162 -11.88 7.31 -12.12
CA ALA A 162 -12.27 6.16 -11.31
C ALA A 162 -13.60 6.39 -10.58
N ARG A 163 -13.77 7.57 -9.95
CA ARG A 163 -15.03 7.95 -9.28
C ARG A 163 -16.22 8.00 -10.23
N LYS A 164 -16.04 8.63 -11.40
CA LYS A 164 -17.08 8.74 -12.43
C LYS A 164 -17.65 7.39 -12.84
N HIS A 165 -16.79 6.36 -12.88
CA HIS A 165 -17.16 5.02 -13.33
C HIS A 165 -17.32 4.00 -12.19
N GLY A 166 -17.22 4.41 -10.92
CA GLY A 166 -17.37 3.53 -9.75
C GLY A 166 -16.29 2.46 -9.65
N LEU A 167 -15.06 2.78 -10.08
CA LEU A 167 -13.94 1.86 -10.12
C LEU A 167 -13.10 1.95 -8.83
N LEU A 168 -12.49 0.85 -8.43
CA LEU A 168 -11.43 0.90 -7.43
C LEU A 168 -10.21 1.65 -8.01
N PHE A 169 -9.65 2.54 -7.21
CA PHE A 169 -8.42 3.25 -7.57
C PHE A 169 -7.29 2.85 -6.63
N ILE A 170 -6.33 2.06 -7.13
CA ILE A 170 -5.18 1.53 -6.40
C ILE A 170 -3.93 2.28 -6.84
N VAL A 171 -3.19 2.86 -5.89
CA VAL A 171 -2.02 3.69 -6.16
C VAL A 171 -0.77 3.13 -5.49
N ASP A 172 0.30 2.95 -6.25
CA ASP A 172 1.65 2.72 -5.75
C ASP A 172 2.35 4.05 -5.46
N ALA A 173 2.46 4.40 -4.18
CA ALA A 173 3.12 5.59 -3.70
C ALA A 173 4.58 5.35 -3.26
N SER A 174 5.22 4.28 -3.70
CA SER A 174 6.57 3.90 -3.25
C SER A 174 7.63 4.99 -3.45
N GLN A 175 7.49 5.84 -4.46
CA GLN A 175 8.42 6.93 -4.73
C GLN A 175 8.01 8.26 -4.11
N THR A 176 6.72 8.43 -3.81
CA THR A 176 6.14 9.73 -3.47
C THR A 176 5.70 9.85 -2.01
N ALA A 177 5.42 8.73 -1.33
CA ALA A 177 5.11 8.73 0.10
C ALA A 177 6.26 9.34 0.91
N GLY A 178 5.99 10.46 1.61
CA GLY A 178 6.98 11.23 2.37
C GLY A 178 7.69 12.33 1.58
N VAL A 179 7.42 12.48 0.27
CA VAL A 179 7.96 13.56 -0.58
C VAL A 179 6.87 14.53 -1.00
N TYR A 180 5.74 13.99 -1.45
CA TYR A 180 4.61 14.76 -1.91
C TYR A 180 3.41 14.53 -0.98
N GLU A 181 2.60 15.55 -0.82
CA GLU A 181 1.31 15.41 -0.16
C GLU A 181 0.43 14.46 -0.99
N ILE A 182 -0.19 13.50 -0.31
CA ILE A 182 -1.12 12.54 -0.92
C ILE A 182 -2.41 12.55 -0.11
N ASP A 183 -3.48 13.03 -0.73
CA ASP A 183 -4.81 13.05 -0.11
C ASP A 183 -5.70 11.99 -0.77
N CYS A 184 -5.83 10.85 -0.08
CA CYS A 184 -6.62 9.73 -0.58
C CYS A 184 -8.11 10.09 -0.76
N LYS A 185 -8.66 10.94 0.11
CA LYS A 185 -10.07 11.38 0.01
C LYS A 185 -10.27 12.32 -1.15
N LYS A 186 -9.41 13.34 -1.26
CA LYS A 186 -9.48 14.34 -2.33
C LYS A 186 -9.40 13.67 -3.70
N TRP A 187 -8.44 12.78 -3.88
CA TRP A 187 -8.20 12.14 -5.18
C TRP A 187 -8.95 10.85 -5.41
N GLY A 188 -9.81 10.41 -4.45
CA GLY A 188 -10.63 9.21 -4.59
C GLY A 188 -9.83 7.92 -4.65
N ILE A 189 -8.65 7.91 -4.02
CA ILE A 189 -7.80 6.73 -3.94
C ILE A 189 -8.48 5.72 -3.00
N SER A 190 -8.83 4.55 -3.53
CA SER A 190 -9.45 3.47 -2.75
C SER A 190 -8.42 2.74 -1.88
N ILE A 191 -7.24 2.48 -2.44
CA ILE A 191 -6.12 1.81 -1.77
C ILE A 191 -4.81 2.51 -2.15
N LEU A 192 -4.10 3.03 -1.16
CA LEU A 192 -2.75 3.58 -1.31
C LEU A 192 -1.74 2.60 -0.75
N CYS A 193 -0.80 2.13 -1.57
CA CYS A 193 0.30 1.25 -1.16
C CYS A 193 1.60 2.04 -1.01
N PHE A 194 2.36 1.78 0.07
CA PHE A 194 3.60 2.51 0.36
C PHE A 194 4.68 1.60 0.93
N THR A 195 5.94 2.07 0.90
CA THR A 195 7.08 1.43 1.55
C THR A 195 7.76 2.36 2.54
N GLY A 196 8.16 1.86 3.69
CA GLY A 196 8.74 2.69 4.75
C GLY A 196 10.19 3.11 4.50
N HIS A 197 10.97 2.28 3.78
CA HIS A 197 12.43 2.44 3.71
C HIS A 197 12.94 3.48 2.70
N LYS A 198 12.04 4.07 1.91
CA LYS A 198 12.37 5.16 0.97
C LYS A 198 12.16 6.51 1.65
N SER A 199 11.34 7.37 1.10
CA SER A 199 11.21 8.76 1.57
C SER A 199 10.41 8.93 2.87
N LEU A 200 9.74 7.88 3.36
CA LEU A 200 9.25 7.86 4.74
C LEU A 200 10.38 7.68 5.78
N LEU A 201 11.61 7.39 5.32
CA LEU A 201 12.84 7.30 6.11
C LEU A 201 12.85 6.21 7.18
N GLY A 202 11.87 5.31 7.16
CA GLY A 202 11.77 4.17 8.06
C GLY A 202 12.73 3.02 7.72
N PRO A 203 12.79 1.97 8.54
CA PRO A 203 13.62 0.79 8.28
C PRO A 203 13.14 -0.02 7.07
N GLN A 204 14.05 -0.79 6.46
CA GLN A 204 13.67 -1.88 5.54
C GLN A 204 12.80 -2.91 6.29
N GLY A 205 11.96 -3.62 5.56
CA GLY A 205 10.99 -4.56 6.16
C GLY A 205 9.78 -3.86 6.77
N THR A 206 9.51 -2.60 6.37
CA THR A 206 8.31 -1.84 6.70
C THR A 206 7.64 -1.31 5.45
N GLY A 207 6.34 -1.31 5.46
CA GLY A 207 5.46 -0.79 4.42
C GLY A 207 4.02 -1.00 4.84
N GLY A 208 3.10 -0.70 3.96
CA GLY A 208 1.69 -0.86 4.26
C GLY A 208 0.79 -0.39 3.13
N MET A 209 -0.49 -0.46 3.40
CA MET A 209 -1.51 0.18 2.59
C MET A 209 -2.55 0.86 3.47
N VAL A 210 -3.10 1.94 2.96
CA VAL A 210 -4.22 2.66 3.58
C VAL A 210 -5.42 2.52 2.65
N MET A 211 -6.54 2.03 3.17
CA MET A 211 -7.77 1.80 2.42
C MET A 211 -8.87 2.73 2.88
N GLN A 212 -9.72 3.15 1.95
CA GLN A 212 -10.93 3.89 2.28
C GLN A 212 -12.01 2.99 2.88
N GLU A 213 -12.98 3.61 3.51
CA GLU A 213 -14.15 2.90 4.05
C GLU A 213 -14.93 2.20 2.93
N GLY A 214 -15.47 1.01 3.21
CA GLY A 214 -16.22 0.21 2.26
C GLY A 214 -15.38 -0.56 1.23
N VAL A 215 -14.06 -0.39 1.22
CA VAL A 215 -13.16 -1.20 0.38
C VAL A 215 -12.96 -2.57 1.02
N SER A 216 -13.25 -3.63 0.27
CA SER A 216 -13.05 -5.02 0.68
C SER A 216 -11.94 -5.67 -0.15
N VAL A 217 -11.01 -6.33 0.53
CA VAL A 217 -9.87 -7.02 -0.07
C VAL A 217 -9.74 -8.40 0.57
N MET A 218 -9.60 -9.44 -0.25
CA MET A 218 -9.38 -10.79 0.25
C MET A 218 -7.93 -10.97 0.75
N PRO A 219 -7.70 -11.71 1.83
CA PRO A 219 -6.35 -11.94 2.34
C PRO A 219 -5.51 -12.75 1.34
N LEU A 220 -4.24 -12.39 1.21
CA LEU A 220 -3.26 -13.13 0.43
C LEU A 220 -2.61 -14.25 1.26
N SER A 221 -2.49 -14.05 2.56
CA SER A 221 -1.88 -14.97 3.51
C SER A 221 -2.85 -15.32 4.62
N TYR A 222 -2.84 -16.58 5.02
CA TYR A 222 -3.69 -17.11 6.08
C TYR A 222 -2.80 -17.55 7.24
N GLY A 223 -3.19 -17.22 8.48
CA GLY A 223 -2.39 -17.58 9.65
C GLY A 223 -2.88 -16.97 10.95
N GLY A 224 -2.12 -17.15 12.01
CA GLY A 224 -2.48 -16.62 13.32
C GLY A 224 -2.43 -15.10 13.38
N THR A 225 -3.45 -14.49 13.93
CA THR A 225 -3.59 -13.03 14.10
C THR A 225 -3.54 -12.60 15.57
N GLY A 226 -3.52 -13.58 16.49
CA GLY A 226 -3.58 -13.33 17.93
C GLY A 226 -5.00 -13.20 18.49
N VAL A 227 -6.01 -13.17 17.63
CA VAL A 227 -7.44 -13.17 17.98
C VAL A 227 -8.17 -14.34 17.34
N GLU A 228 -9.35 -14.67 17.84
CA GLU A 228 -10.22 -15.74 17.29
C GLU A 228 -9.51 -17.08 17.04
N SER A 229 -8.66 -17.53 17.98
CA SER A 229 -7.74 -18.68 17.79
C SER A 229 -8.44 -20.01 17.49
N TYR A 230 -9.73 -20.14 17.73
CA TYR A 230 -10.54 -21.34 17.45
C TYR A 230 -11.32 -21.24 16.13
N ASN A 231 -11.33 -20.07 15.47
CA ASN A 231 -11.95 -19.91 14.17
C ASN A 231 -11.04 -20.54 13.09
N GLN A 232 -11.62 -21.24 12.12
CA GLN A 232 -10.90 -21.83 11.00
C GLN A 232 -10.59 -20.80 9.91
N ASP A 233 -11.39 -19.76 9.83
CA ASP A 233 -11.24 -18.67 8.86
C ASP A 233 -10.45 -17.50 9.45
N MET A 234 -9.92 -16.65 8.56
CA MET A 234 -9.35 -15.37 8.98
C MET A 234 -10.44 -14.48 9.59
N PRO A 235 -10.12 -13.66 10.62
CA PRO A 235 -11.06 -12.66 11.12
C PRO A 235 -11.61 -11.81 9.98
N LEU A 236 -12.86 -11.37 10.08
CA LEU A 236 -13.49 -10.56 9.02
C LEU A 236 -13.10 -9.08 9.12
N GLU A 237 -12.65 -8.64 10.28
CA GLU A 237 -12.37 -7.23 10.55
C GLU A 237 -10.89 -6.90 10.37
N ASN A 238 -10.64 -5.77 9.71
CA ASN A 238 -9.31 -5.18 9.61
C ASN A 238 -8.86 -4.65 10.99
N PRO A 239 -7.58 -4.66 11.27
CA PRO A 239 -6.47 -5.10 10.40
C PRO A 239 -6.23 -6.61 10.40
N ASN A 240 -6.85 -7.36 11.32
CA ASN A 240 -6.60 -8.79 11.52
C ASN A 240 -6.95 -9.64 10.28
N HIS A 241 -7.90 -9.19 9.46
CA HIS A 241 -8.25 -9.85 8.20
C HIS A 241 -7.07 -9.96 7.24
N LEU A 242 -6.21 -8.95 7.19
CA LEU A 242 -5.12 -8.84 6.22
C LEU A 242 -3.72 -8.98 6.82
N GLU A 243 -3.60 -8.97 8.15
CA GLU A 243 -2.32 -9.07 8.88
C GLU A 243 -2.16 -10.45 9.53
N ALA A 244 -1.69 -11.42 8.76
CA ALA A 244 -1.38 -12.74 9.30
C ALA A 244 0.06 -12.80 9.83
N GLY A 245 0.25 -13.35 11.03
CA GLY A 245 1.54 -13.51 11.68
C GLY A 245 1.93 -12.37 12.60
N THR A 246 3.11 -12.50 13.23
CA THR A 246 3.65 -11.47 14.12
C THR A 246 4.18 -10.29 13.31
N LEU A 247 3.66 -9.10 13.59
CA LEU A 247 4.09 -7.87 12.92
C LEU A 247 5.54 -7.50 13.30
N ASN A 248 6.20 -6.77 12.40
CA ASN A 248 7.51 -6.17 12.64
C ASN A 248 7.39 -4.94 13.56
N ALA A 249 7.03 -5.15 14.82
CA ALA A 249 6.81 -4.07 15.78
C ALA A 249 8.03 -3.14 15.93
N HIS A 250 9.24 -3.72 15.87
CA HIS A 250 10.48 -2.94 15.96
C HIS A 250 10.68 -2.01 14.77
N GLY A 251 10.43 -2.53 13.56
CA GLY A 251 10.48 -1.71 12.35
C GLY A 251 9.37 -0.65 12.30
N ILE A 252 8.16 -1.00 12.74
CA ILE A 252 7.01 -0.08 12.80
C ILE A 252 7.27 1.06 13.79
N ALA A 253 7.96 0.78 14.90
CA ALA A 253 8.37 1.82 15.85
C ALA A 253 9.34 2.84 15.24
N GLY A 254 10.14 2.42 14.25
CA GLY A 254 11.07 3.29 13.54
C GLY A 254 10.48 3.93 12.26
N LEU A 255 9.25 3.59 11.90
CA LEU A 255 8.53 4.14 10.77
C LEU A 255 7.78 5.41 11.17
#